data_49f76a562c7da610776f594de0bc581f
#
_entry.id   49f76a562c7da610776f594de0bc581f
#
_cell.length_a   1.000
_cell.length_b   1.000
_cell.length_c   1.000
_cell.angle_alpha   90.00
_cell.angle_beta   90.00
_cell.angle_gamma   90.00
#
_symmetry.space_group_name_H-M   'P 1'
#
loop_
_entity.id
_entity.type
_entity.pdbx_description
1 polymer ?
#
loop_
_entity_poly.entity_id
_entity_poly.type
_entity_poly.pdbx_seq_one_letter_code
_entity_poly.pdbx_strand_id
1 'polypeptide(L)'
;MSDFAYPLHEECGVFGIYDRAGTEDVAAAAYSALYALQHRGQESCGIAVNDDGVITGHRDLGLVNEVFTPEVLASLSTTTAHMATGHVRYATAGTRVRANAQPMIVRHGRGTMALCHNGNLTNAVELRRQLENEGAIFHGSSDTEVICYLITRNRLRMGSIETAISKTMDVLEGAYSLVIMSATKLIAVRDPRGYRPLCIGTLPGGGYVFASESCALDAAGATLLRDVEPGEIVIADTKTGELRSIKDHCGRPDTQMCVFEFIYFSRPDSIIEGSSVHEARKQAGRFFAQEHPVEADVVIGVPDSGLDAALGYSQESGIPYGIGFIKNKYIGRTFIQGSQKQRENSVRIKLNAISSTVKGKRVVLVDDSIVR
;
A
#
# COMPACT_ATOMS: atom_id res chain seq x y z
N MET A 1 -18.64 17.15 -23.31
CA MET A 1 -18.04 17.39 -22.00
C MET A 1 -18.11 16.08 -21.24
N SER A 2 -17.03 15.31 -21.21
CA SER A 2 -17.00 14.03 -20.52
C SER A 2 -16.78 14.31 -19.03
N ASP A 3 -17.74 13.89 -18.19
CA ASP A 3 -17.65 13.92 -16.73
C ASP A 3 -16.49 13.03 -16.29
N PHE A 4 -15.34 13.62 -16.06
CA PHE A 4 -14.23 13.00 -15.34
C PHE A 4 -14.48 13.09 -13.83
N ALA A 5 -15.52 12.42 -13.34
CA ALA A 5 -15.62 12.09 -11.95
C ALA A 5 -14.78 10.81 -11.72
N TYR A 6 -13.49 10.97 -11.47
CA TYR A 6 -12.68 9.86 -10.94
C TYR A 6 -13.17 9.59 -9.51
N PRO A 7 -13.76 8.43 -9.23
CA PRO A 7 -14.03 8.07 -7.85
C PRO A 7 -12.71 8.01 -7.08
N LEU A 8 -12.71 8.42 -5.81
CA LEU A 8 -11.59 8.20 -4.90
C LEU A 8 -11.31 6.70 -4.85
N HIS A 9 -10.11 6.30 -5.26
CA HIS A 9 -9.68 4.91 -5.29
C HIS A 9 -8.74 4.67 -4.12
N GLU A 10 -8.85 3.49 -3.53
CA GLU A 10 -7.92 2.99 -2.54
C GLU A 10 -6.59 2.68 -3.19
N GLU A 11 -5.54 2.74 -2.40
CA GLU A 11 -4.20 2.55 -2.90
C GLU A 11 -3.69 1.18 -2.49
N CYS A 12 -2.91 0.55 -3.38
CA CYS A 12 -2.27 -0.73 -3.14
C CYS A 12 -1.35 -0.72 -1.91
N GLY A 13 -1.04 -1.90 -1.37
CA GLY A 13 -0.02 -2.10 -0.36
C GLY A 13 1.09 -3.00 -0.88
N VAL A 14 2.36 -2.59 -0.65
CA VAL A 14 3.54 -3.38 -0.97
C VAL A 14 4.25 -3.79 0.31
N PHE A 15 4.89 -4.96 0.25
CA PHE A 15 5.66 -5.54 1.33
C PHE A 15 6.87 -6.30 0.80
N GLY A 16 7.96 -6.30 1.55
CA GLY A 16 9.13 -7.15 1.31
C GLY A 16 9.89 -7.40 2.59
N ILE A 17 10.38 -8.62 2.75
CA ILE A 17 11.18 -9.04 3.90
C ILE A 17 12.45 -9.75 3.43
N TYR A 18 13.56 -9.42 4.07
CA TYR A 18 14.80 -10.18 4.06
C TYR A 18 15.18 -10.52 5.49
N ASP A 19 15.09 -11.78 5.87
CA ASP A 19 15.56 -12.32 7.14
C ASP A 19 16.98 -12.85 6.99
N ARG A 20 17.93 -12.12 7.58
CA ARG A 20 19.35 -12.51 7.52
C ARG A 20 19.65 -13.72 8.39
N ALA A 21 18.97 -13.87 9.50
CA ALA A 21 19.19 -14.95 10.45
C ALA A 21 18.61 -16.28 9.98
N GLY A 22 17.60 -16.26 9.08
CA GLY A 22 16.87 -17.45 8.65
C GLY A 22 16.03 -18.07 9.76
N THR A 23 15.56 -17.25 10.68
CA THR A 23 14.74 -17.69 11.84
C THR A 23 13.26 -17.52 11.61
N GLU A 24 12.89 -16.67 10.64
CA GLU A 24 11.50 -16.36 10.33
C GLU A 24 11.00 -17.17 9.13
N ASP A 25 9.74 -17.62 9.21
CA ASP A 25 8.99 -18.03 8.02
C ASP A 25 8.59 -16.78 7.24
N VAL A 26 9.38 -16.42 6.22
CA VAL A 26 9.18 -15.21 5.44
C VAL A 26 7.86 -15.20 4.66
N ALA A 27 7.28 -16.37 4.35
CA ALA A 27 5.96 -16.47 3.73
C ALA A 27 4.85 -16.13 4.75
N ALA A 28 4.96 -16.66 5.98
CA ALA A 28 4.02 -16.36 7.06
C ALA A 28 4.13 -14.89 7.51
N ALA A 29 5.34 -14.33 7.56
CA ALA A 29 5.55 -12.92 7.85
C ALA A 29 4.93 -12.03 6.76
N ALA A 30 5.11 -12.37 5.48
CA ALA A 30 4.48 -11.68 4.36
C ALA A 30 2.94 -11.77 4.42
N TYR A 31 2.38 -12.93 4.75
CA TYR A 31 0.94 -13.10 4.96
C TYR A 31 0.43 -12.14 6.05
N SER A 32 1.07 -12.11 7.21
CA SER A 32 0.68 -11.27 8.35
C SER A 32 0.73 -9.77 8.00
N ALA A 33 1.80 -9.36 7.32
CA ALA A 33 1.97 -7.99 6.86
C ALA A 33 0.93 -7.58 5.80
N LEU A 34 0.63 -8.45 4.83
CA LEU A 34 -0.42 -8.19 3.85
C LEU A 34 -1.81 -8.14 4.48
N TYR A 35 -2.06 -8.96 5.51
CA TYR A 35 -3.31 -8.90 6.27
C TYR A 35 -3.42 -7.55 7.01
N ALA A 36 -2.33 -7.04 7.56
CA ALA A 36 -2.27 -5.70 8.15
C ALA A 36 -2.49 -4.58 7.13
N LEU A 37 -2.09 -4.80 5.86
CA LEU A 37 -2.29 -3.86 4.73
C LEU A 37 -3.61 -4.08 3.96
N GLN A 38 -4.49 -5.01 4.38
CA GLN A 38 -5.70 -5.36 3.63
C GLN A 38 -6.65 -4.18 3.38
N HIS A 39 -6.60 -3.15 4.23
CA HIS A 39 -7.37 -1.93 4.06
C HIS A 39 -6.99 -1.14 2.80
N ARG A 40 -5.76 -1.31 2.28
CA ARG A 40 -5.25 -0.66 1.07
C ARG A 40 -5.71 -1.36 -0.22
N GLY A 41 -5.98 -2.67 -0.18
CA GLY A 41 -6.38 -3.41 -1.37
C GLY A 41 -7.21 -4.65 -1.05
N GLN A 42 -8.36 -4.81 -1.73
CA GLN A 42 -9.32 -5.91 -1.49
C GLN A 42 -9.68 -6.66 -2.77
N GLU A 43 -9.02 -6.38 -3.89
CA GLU A 43 -9.34 -6.99 -5.18
C GLU A 43 -8.55 -8.27 -5.44
N SER A 44 -7.26 -8.20 -5.20
CA SER A 44 -6.34 -9.32 -5.37
C SER A 44 -5.15 -9.17 -4.43
N CYS A 45 -4.49 -10.27 -4.17
CA CYS A 45 -3.25 -10.28 -3.40
C CYS A 45 -2.30 -11.37 -3.92
N GLY A 46 -1.04 -11.28 -3.49
CA GLY A 46 -0.05 -12.28 -3.86
C GLY A 46 1.19 -12.18 -3.00
N ILE A 47 1.89 -13.31 -2.89
CA ILE A 47 3.19 -13.44 -2.24
C ILE A 47 4.13 -14.18 -3.20
N ALA A 48 5.37 -13.70 -3.30
CA ALA A 48 6.47 -14.39 -3.93
C ALA A 48 7.57 -14.63 -2.90
N VAL A 49 8.17 -15.81 -2.92
CA VAL A 49 9.23 -16.24 -2.01
C VAL A 49 10.46 -16.60 -2.83
N ASN A 50 11.63 -16.25 -2.32
CA ASN A 50 12.90 -16.61 -2.90
C ASN A 50 13.57 -17.67 -2.01
N ASP A 51 13.67 -18.87 -2.54
CA ASP A 51 14.34 -20.01 -1.96
C ASP A 51 15.63 -20.29 -2.74
N ASP A 52 16.75 -19.89 -2.16
CA ASP A 52 18.11 -20.03 -2.75
C ASP A 52 18.19 -19.58 -4.23
N GLY A 53 17.60 -18.42 -4.52
CA GLY A 53 17.62 -17.82 -5.86
C GLY A 53 16.48 -18.28 -6.78
N VAL A 54 15.69 -19.26 -6.37
CA VAL A 54 14.49 -19.69 -7.09
C VAL A 54 13.28 -18.92 -6.57
N ILE A 55 12.72 -18.07 -7.42
CA ILE A 55 11.54 -17.27 -7.07
C ILE A 55 10.29 -18.01 -7.51
N THR A 56 9.45 -18.36 -6.54
CA THR A 56 8.10 -18.93 -6.72
C THR A 56 7.07 -18.00 -6.09
N GLY A 57 5.81 -18.14 -6.43
CA GLY A 57 4.77 -17.32 -5.83
C GLY A 57 3.36 -17.79 -6.15
N HIS A 58 2.43 -17.31 -5.34
CA HIS A 58 1.00 -17.48 -5.54
C HIS A 58 0.31 -16.12 -5.52
N ARG A 59 -0.64 -15.90 -6.41
CA ARG A 59 -1.44 -14.67 -6.51
C ARG A 59 -2.80 -14.98 -7.12
N ASP A 60 -3.84 -14.37 -6.55
CA ASP A 60 -5.19 -14.54 -7.08
C ASP A 60 -6.10 -13.35 -6.70
N LEU A 61 -7.32 -13.37 -7.24
CA LEU A 61 -8.39 -12.44 -6.87
C LEU A 61 -8.97 -12.84 -5.52
N GLY A 62 -9.20 -11.89 -4.64
CA GLY A 62 -9.77 -12.08 -3.31
C GLY A 62 -8.96 -11.42 -2.20
N LEU A 63 -9.45 -11.60 -0.97
CA LEU A 63 -8.78 -11.12 0.24
C LEU A 63 -7.61 -12.04 0.60
N VAL A 64 -6.69 -11.54 1.42
CA VAL A 64 -5.50 -12.27 1.84
C VAL A 64 -5.83 -13.64 2.46
N ASN A 65 -6.83 -13.67 3.36
CA ASN A 65 -7.29 -14.91 4.00
C ASN A 65 -8.09 -15.86 3.09
N GLU A 66 -8.58 -15.38 1.97
CA GLU A 66 -9.28 -16.19 0.96
C GLU A 66 -8.29 -16.82 -0.01
N VAL A 67 -7.28 -16.07 -0.43
CA VAL A 67 -6.27 -16.50 -1.40
C VAL A 67 -5.22 -17.40 -0.75
N PHE A 68 -4.78 -17.07 0.46
CA PHE A 68 -3.75 -17.82 1.19
C PHE A 68 -4.38 -18.76 2.21
N THR A 69 -4.95 -19.89 1.72
CA THR A 69 -5.34 -20.98 2.61
C THR A 69 -4.13 -21.60 3.30
N PRO A 70 -4.29 -22.36 4.40
CA PRO A 70 -3.17 -23.03 5.06
C PRO A 70 -2.31 -23.87 4.10
N GLU A 71 -2.93 -24.54 3.11
CA GLU A 71 -2.24 -25.37 2.13
C GLU A 71 -1.42 -24.52 1.15
N VAL A 72 -1.96 -23.40 0.68
CA VAL A 72 -1.24 -22.46 -0.20
C VAL A 72 -0.06 -21.85 0.54
N LEU A 73 -0.28 -21.40 1.77
CA LEU A 73 0.79 -20.81 2.58
C LEU A 73 1.90 -21.85 2.85
N ALA A 74 1.54 -23.06 3.24
CA ALA A 74 2.50 -24.15 3.45
C ALA A 74 3.32 -24.48 2.19
N SER A 75 2.74 -24.32 1.00
CA SER A 75 3.46 -24.54 -0.26
C SER A 75 4.52 -23.48 -0.59
N LEU A 76 4.41 -22.30 0.03
CA LEU A 76 5.37 -21.19 -0.08
C LEU A 76 6.40 -21.17 1.05
N SER A 77 6.06 -21.75 2.20
CA SER A 77 6.94 -21.82 3.38
C SER A 77 8.03 -22.87 3.15
N THR A 78 9.28 -22.43 3.19
CA THR A 78 10.45 -23.31 3.13
C THR A 78 11.44 -22.89 4.21
N THR A 79 12.23 -23.84 4.70
CA THR A 79 13.24 -23.57 5.77
C THR A 79 14.50 -22.86 5.24
N THR A 80 14.63 -22.72 3.94
CA THR A 80 15.78 -22.14 3.25
C THR A 80 15.47 -20.79 2.58
N ALA A 81 14.20 -20.37 2.61
CA ALA A 81 13.83 -19.08 2.07
C ALA A 81 14.15 -17.95 3.06
N HIS A 82 14.89 -16.96 2.58
CA HIS A 82 15.29 -15.79 3.35
C HIS A 82 14.64 -14.49 2.88
N MET A 83 13.92 -14.51 1.76
CA MET A 83 13.25 -13.32 1.22
C MET A 83 11.85 -13.65 0.73
N ALA A 84 10.93 -12.71 0.98
CA ALA A 84 9.61 -12.70 0.35
C ALA A 84 9.22 -11.28 -0.03
N THR A 85 8.32 -11.17 -1.02
CA THR A 85 7.62 -9.92 -1.34
C THR A 85 6.14 -10.17 -1.53
N GLY A 86 5.31 -9.20 -1.17
CA GLY A 86 3.87 -9.34 -1.20
C GLY A 86 3.16 -8.06 -1.61
N HIS A 87 1.93 -8.22 -2.06
CA HIS A 87 1.11 -7.14 -2.57
C HIS A 87 -0.37 -7.36 -2.26
N VAL A 88 -1.07 -6.29 -1.87
CA VAL A 88 -2.53 -6.19 -1.89
C VAL A 88 -2.93 -5.13 -2.89
N ARG A 89 -3.87 -5.48 -3.79
CA ARG A 89 -4.23 -4.64 -4.93
C ARG A 89 -5.62 -4.04 -4.78
N TYR A 90 -5.70 -2.77 -5.10
CA TYR A 90 -6.91 -2.10 -5.54
C TYR A 90 -6.73 -1.64 -6.98
N ALA A 91 -7.75 -1.84 -7.85
CA ALA A 91 -7.61 -1.50 -9.28
C ALA A 91 -7.69 0.01 -9.50
N THR A 92 -6.54 0.66 -9.54
CA THR A 92 -6.40 2.07 -9.99
C THR A 92 -6.17 2.13 -11.50
N ALA A 93 -5.35 1.22 -12.02
CA ALA A 93 -5.08 1.07 -13.43
C ALA A 93 -5.28 -0.38 -13.87
N GLY A 94 -5.91 -0.57 -15.03
CA GLY A 94 -6.19 -1.88 -15.61
C GLY A 94 -7.47 -2.54 -15.08
N THR A 95 -7.88 -3.61 -15.76
CA THR A 95 -9.10 -4.36 -15.44
C THR A 95 -8.90 -5.29 -14.24
N ARG A 96 -10.01 -5.67 -13.58
CA ARG A 96 -10.03 -6.67 -12.51
C ARG A 96 -9.87 -8.06 -13.10
N VAL A 97 -8.62 -8.44 -13.35
CA VAL A 97 -8.25 -9.76 -13.87
C VAL A 97 -7.03 -10.29 -13.11
N ARG A 98 -6.94 -11.59 -12.98
CA ARG A 98 -5.82 -12.29 -12.33
C ARG A 98 -4.46 -11.93 -12.94
N ALA A 99 -4.41 -11.63 -14.24
CA ALA A 99 -3.17 -11.21 -14.91
C ALA A 99 -2.54 -9.96 -14.32
N ASN A 100 -3.35 -9.05 -13.76
CA ASN A 100 -2.90 -7.82 -13.11
C ASN A 100 -2.56 -7.97 -11.62
N ALA A 101 -2.82 -9.14 -11.02
CA ALA A 101 -2.44 -9.41 -9.64
C ALA A 101 -0.91 -9.44 -9.49
N GLN A 102 -0.41 -8.93 -8.38
CA GLN A 102 1.02 -8.80 -8.08
C GLN A 102 1.37 -9.69 -6.87
N PRO A 103 2.65 -10.08 -6.68
CA PRO A 103 3.87 -9.68 -7.40
C PRO A 103 3.90 -10.14 -8.86
N MET A 104 4.44 -9.31 -9.75
CA MET A 104 4.74 -9.74 -11.11
C MET A 104 6.09 -10.46 -11.14
N ILE A 105 6.08 -11.77 -11.42
CA ILE A 105 7.28 -12.59 -11.53
C ILE A 105 7.69 -12.64 -12.99
N VAL A 106 8.88 -12.12 -13.29
CA VAL A 106 9.43 -12.02 -14.64
C VAL A 106 10.77 -12.76 -14.73
N ARG A 107 10.91 -13.63 -15.73
CA ARG A 107 12.17 -14.31 -16.06
C ARG A 107 12.79 -13.68 -17.30
N HIS A 108 14.09 -13.43 -17.22
CA HIS A 108 14.86 -12.87 -18.34
C HIS A 108 16.31 -13.41 -18.33
N GLY A 109 17.07 -13.10 -19.36
CA GLY A 109 18.43 -13.65 -19.53
C GLY A 109 19.46 -13.33 -18.42
N ARG A 110 19.12 -12.47 -17.46
CA ARG A 110 19.96 -12.15 -16.28
C ARG A 110 19.36 -12.65 -14.96
N GLY A 111 18.32 -13.50 -14.99
CA GLY A 111 17.69 -14.08 -13.82
C GLY A 111 16.20 -13.82 -13.72
N THR A 112 15.65 -14.06 -12.54
CA THR A 112 14.24 -13.83 -12.22
C THR A 112 14.12 -12.64 -11.27
N MET A 113 13.06 -11.87 -11.39
CA MET A 113 12.66 -10.86 -10.42
C MET A 113 11.15 -10.96 -10.13
N ALA A 114 10.76 -10.59 -8.92
CA ALA A 114 9.38 -10.34 -8.52
C ALA A 114 9.23 -8.85 -8.19
N LEU A 115 8.18 -8.20 -8.67
CA LEU A 115 7.95 -6.77 -8.50
C LEU A 115 6.55 -6.49 -7.98
N CYS A 116 6.47 -5.68 -6.93
CA CYS A 116 5.27 -5.09 -6.36
C CYS A 116 5.28 -3.59 -6.57
N HIS A 117 4.14 -3.01 -6.92
CA HIS A 117 3.97 -1.59 -7.21
C HIS A 117 2.73 -1.03 -6.49
N ASN A 118 2.94 0.03 -5.72
CA ASN A 118 1.89 0.89 -5.21
C ASN A 118 2.01 2.26 -5.87
N GLY A 119 1.02 2.63 -6.66
CA GLY A 119 0.97 3.89 -7.38
C GLY A 119 0.29 3.80 -8.73
N ASN A 120 0.48 4.83 -9.53
CA ASN A 120 -0.05 4.92 -10.88
C ASN A 120 0.84 5.81 -11.76
N LEU A 121 1.27 5.29 -12.90
CA LEU A 121 2.06 6.04 -13.86
C LEU A 121 1.16 6.88 -14.77
N THR A 122 1.48 8.15 -14.92
CA THR A 122 0.74 9.07 -15.81
C THR A 122 1.10 8.86 -17.28
N ASN A 123 2.30 8.36 -17.57
CA ASN A 123 2.78 8.10 -18.94
C ASN A 123 2.78 6.60 -19.32
N ALA A 124 2.08 5.75 -18.56
CA ALA A 124 2.04 4.30 -18.78
C ALA A 124 1.61 3.91 -20.21
N VAL A 125 0.60 4.58 -20.75
CA VAL A 125 0.06 4.29 -22.10
C VAL A 125 1.09 4.57 -23.20
N GLU A 126 1.82 5.68 -23.08
CA GLU A 126 2.85 6.04 -24.03
C GLU A 126 4.04 5.08 -23.96
N LEU A 127 4.54 4.80 -22.77
CA LEU A 127 5.63 3.85 -22.54
C LEU A 127 5.27 2.44 -23.03
N ARG A 128 4.03 2.00 -22.80
CA ARG A 128 3.52 0.73 -23.30
C ARG A 128 3.58 0.67 -24.81
N ARG A 129 3.06 1.69 -25.50
CA ARG A 129 3.07 1.76 -26.96
C ARG A 129 4.48 1.71 -27.53
N GLN A 130 5.42 2.41 -26.90
CA GLN A 130 6.84 2.37 -27.29
C GLN A 130 7.41 0.96 -27.17
N LEU A 131 7.15 0.27 -26.05
CA LEU A 131 7.61 -1.10 -25.82
C LEU A 131 6.96 -2.10 -26.80
N GLU A 132 5.67 -1.97 -27.09
CA GLU A 132 4.96 -2.81 -28.09
C GLU A 132 5.59 -2.64 -29.50
N ASN A 133 5.94 -1.41 -29.88
CA ASN A 133 6.66 -1.14 -31.14
C ASN A 133 8.08 -1.75 -31.16
N GLU A 134 8.70 -1.97 -29.97
CA GLU A 134 9.97 -2.69 -29.83
C GLU A 134 9.79 -4.23 -29.74
N GLY A 135 8.55 -4.73 -29.82
CA GLY A 135 8.24 -6.16 -29.80
C GLY A 135 7.88 -6.73 -28.42
N ALA A 136 7.61 -5.90 -27.42
CA ALA A 136 7.11 -6.37 -26.12
C ALA A 136 5.70 -6.94 -26.23
N ILE A 137 5.45 -8.07 -25.57
CA ILE A 137 4.14 -8.74 -25.52
C ILE A 137 3.60 -8.63 -24.10
N PHE A 138 2.52 -7.89 -23.92
CA PHE A 138 1.87 -7.70 -22.63
C PHE A 138 0.78 -8.74 -22.39
N HIS A 139 0.66 -9.19 -21.15
CA HIS A 139 -0.34 -10.18 -20.72
C HIS A 139 -1.48 -9.54 -19.92
N GLY A 140 -1.21 -8.38 -19.33
CA GLY A 140 -2.16 -7.60 -18.54
C GLY A 140 -2.33 -6.18 -19.06
N SER A 141 -3.11 -5.41 -18.34
CA SER A 141 -3.34 -3.98 -18.62
C SER A 141 -2.72 -3.05 -17.56
N SER A 142 -1.95 -3.62 -16.60
CA SER A 142 -1.33 -2.87 -15.51
C SER A 142 -0.09 -2.09 -15.99
N ASP A 143 0.08 -0.89 -15.46
CA ASP A 143 1.31 -0.10 -15.58
C ASP A 143 2.53 -0.77 -14.93
N THR A 144 2.30 -1.63 -13.93
CA THR A 144 3.34 -2.44 -13.31
C THR A 144 4.08 -3.32 -14.33
N GLU A 145 3.37 -3.85 -15.33
CA GLU A 145 3.98 -4.66 -16.38
C GLU A 145 4.91 -3.81 -17.28
N VAL A 146 4.55 -2.54 -17.49
CA VAL A 146 5.41 -1.56 -18.18
C VAL A 146 6.71 -1.36 -17.42
N ILE A 147 6.63 -1.18 -16.08
CA ILE A 147 7.81 -1.06 -15.22
C ILE A 147 8.70 -2.30 -15.32
N CYS A 148 8.10 -3.50 -15.27
CA CYS A 148 8.84 -4.77 -15.42
C CYS A 148 9.61 -4.84 -16.75
N TYR A 149 8.99 -4.46 -17.85
CA TYR A 149 9.64 -4.43 -19.17
C TYR A 149 10.80 -3.43 -19.22
N LEU A 150 10.61 -2.22 -18.72
CA LEU A 150 11.64 -1.18 -18.71
C LEU A 150 12.86 -1.62 -17.87
N ILE A 151 12.64 -2.13 -16.68
CA ILE A 151 13.72 -2.64 -15.81
C ILE A 151 14.44 -3.80 -16.51
N THR A 152 13.70 -4.75 -17.09
CA THR A 152 14.29 -5.90 -17.82
C THR A 152 15.13 -5.44 -19.00
N ARG A 153 14.60 -4.54 -19.83
CA ARG A 153 15.29 -3.96 -21.00
C ARG A 153 16.61 -3.29 -20.56
N ASN A 154 16.55 -2.46 -19.54
CA ASN A 154 17.73 -1.78 -19.02
C ASN A 154 18.72 -2.77 -18.38
N ARG A 155 18.22 -3.79 -17.64
CA ARG A 155 19.05 -4.82 -17.01
C ARG A 155 19.85 -5.63 -18.02
N LEU A 156 19.27 -5.94 -19.17
CA LEU A 156 19.97 -6.65 -20.24
C LEU A 156 21.11 -5.82 -20.85
N ARG A 157 20.97 -4.49 -20.87
CA ARG A 157 21.95 -3.55 -21.45
C ARG A 157 23.04 -3.12 -20.44
N MET A 158 22.70 -2.98 -19.16
CA MET A 158 23.53 -2.26 -18.17
C MET A 158 24.24 -3.11 -17.12
N GLY A 159 24.08 -4.40 -17.11
CA GLY A 159 24.86 -5.29 -16.21
C GLY A 159 24.37 -5.35 -14.74
N SER A 160 23.97 -4.27 -14.06
CA SER A 160 23.45 -4.30 -12.69
C SER A 160 21.97 -4.00 -12.60
N ILE A 161 21.24 -4.58 -11.62
CA ILE A 161 19.82 -4.33 -11.46
C ILE A 161 19.58 -2.91 -10.92
N GLU A 162 20.46 -2.42 -10.08
CA GLU A 162 20.39 -1.08 -9.49
C GLU A 162 20.50 0.02 -10.55
N THR A 163 21.48 -0.13 -11.45
CA THR A 163 21.64 0.81 -12.58
C THR A 163 20.44 0.72 -13.52
N ALA A 164 19.88 -0.48 -13.74
CA ALA A 164 18.71 -0.66 -14.56
C ALA A 164 17.46 0.03 -13.95
N ILE A 165 17.29 -0.07 -12.62
CA ILE A 165 16.21 0.63 -11.90
C ILE A 165 16.42 2.14 -11.98
N SER A 166 17.61 2.65 -11.66
CA SER A 166 17.92 4.09 -11.74
C SER A 166 17.63 4.64 -13.15
N LYS A 167 18.03 3.93 -14.20
CA LYS A 167 17.71 4.32 -15.58
C LYS A 167 16.23 4.19 -15.95
N THR A 168 15.50 3.34 -15.29
CA THR A 168 14.05 3.25 -15.46
C THR A 168 13.36 4.46 -14.81
N MET A 169 13.83 4.90 -13.65
CA MET A 169 13.31 6.10 -12.99
C MET A 169 13.45 7.38 -13.83
N ASP A 170 14.45 7.46 -14.71
CA ASP A 170 14.63 8.60 -15.63
C ASP A 170 13.43 8.84 -16.57
N VAL A 171 12.63 7.80 -16.82
CA VAL A 171 11.53 7.85 -17.81
C VAL A 171 10.13 7.63 -17.19
N LEU A 172 10.06 7.21 -15.93
CA LEU A 172 8.78 7.04 -15.26
C LEU A 172 8.22 8.38 -14.79
N GLU A 173 6.94 8.62 -15.08
CA GLU A 173 6.19 9.77 -14.57
C GLU A 173 4.98 9.29 -13.77
N GLY A 174 4.73 9.94 -12.62
CA GLY A 174 3.62 9.61 -11.73
C GLY A 174 4.09 9.07 -10.40
N ALA A 175 3.18 8.42 -9.68
CA ALA A 175 3.41 7.87 -8.36
C ALA A 175 3.89 6.41 -8.45
N TYR A 176 4.98 6.08 -7.75
CA TYR A 176 5.39 4.68 -7.60
C TYR A 176 6.21 4.44 -6.33
N SER A 177 5.74 3.51 -5.52
CA SER A 177 6.53 2.85 -4.50
C SER A 177 6.67 1.39 -4.89
N LEU A 178 7.91 0.93 -5.09
CA LEU A 178 8.19 -0.42 -5.58
C LEU A 178 8.91 -1.24 -4.53
N VAL A 179 8.55 -2.52 -4.45
CA VAL A 179 9.39 -3.55 -3.80
C VAL A 179 9.74 -4.59 -4.85
N ILE A 180 11.05 -4.77 -5.04
CA ILE A 180 11.59 -5.65 -6.08
C ILE A 180 12.49 -6.69 -5.41
N MET A 181 12.21 -7.95 -5.67
CA MET A 181 13.01 -9.07 -5.21
C MET A 181 13.72 -9.73 -6.40
N SER A 182 15.02 -9.89 -6.30
CA SER A 182 15.85 -10.67 -7.23
C SER A 182 16.44 -11.88 -6.50
N ALA A 183 17.24 -12.67 -7.17
CA ALA A 183 17.89 -13.84 -6.55
C ALA A 183 18.73 -13.51 -5.31
N THR A 184 19.28 -12.29 -5.20
CA THR A 184 20.23 -11.93 -4.13
C THR A 184 19.97 -10.56 -3.51
N LYS A 185 18.88 -9.89 -3.87
CA LYS A 185 18.60 -8.52 -3.40
C LYS A 185 17.11 -8.31 -3.20
N LEU A 186 16.79 -7.66 -2.10
CA LEU A 186 15.50 -7.04 -1.87
C LEU A 186 15.68 -5.53 -2.01
N ILE A 187 14.88 -4.88 -2.84
CA ILE A 187 15.08 -3.49 -3.23
C ILE A 187 13.77 -2.72 -3.05
N ALA A 188 13.84 -1.59 -2.37
CA ALA A 188 12.75 -0.62 -2.25
C ALA A 188 13.08 0.61 -3.10
N VAL A 189 12.08 1.15 -3.80
CA VAL A 189 12.23 2.33 -4.65
C VAL A 189 11.04 3.25 -4.42
N ARG A 190 11.30 4.52 -4.20
CA ARG A 190 10.24 5.54 -4.07
C ARG A 190 10.39 6.59 -5.18
N ASP A 191 9.26 7.01 -5.75
CA ASP A 191 9.27 8.04 -6.79
C ASP A 191 9.93 9.36 -6.31
N PRO A 192 10.51 10.16 -7.23
CA PRO A 192 11.26 11.36 -6.85
C PRO A 192 10.43 12.47 -6.19
N ARG A 193 9.09 12.42 -6.26
CA ARG A 193 8.19 13.34 -5.57
C ARG A 193 7.67 12.79 -4.25
N GLY A 194 7.81 11.46 -4.03
CA GLY A 194 7.41 10.78 -2.82
C GLY A 194 5.90 10.73 -2.62
N TYR A 195 5.13 10.56 -3.70
CA TYR A 195 3.67 10.56 -3.64
C TYR A 195 3.10 9.50 -2.70
N ARG A 196 3.68 8.28 -2.70
CA ARG A 196 3.23 7.18 -1.86
C ARG A 196 4.25 6.88 -0.77
N PRO A 197 3.77 6.49 0.45
CA PRO A 197 4.66 6.14 1.54
C PRO A 197 5.39 4.83 1.25
N LEU A 198 6.58 4.71 1.80
CA LEU A 198 7.38 3.50 1.83
C LEU A 198 8.35 3.59 3.00
N CYS A 199 8.31 2.63 3.92
CA CYS A 199 9.14 2.64 5.11
C CYS A 199 10.04 1.41 5.19
N ILE A 200 11.08 1.50 6.03
CA ILE A 200 12.08 0.49 6.29
C ILE A 200 12.00 0.08 7.75
N GLY A 201 11.96 -1.21 8.01
CA GLY A 201 12.11 -1.80 9.35
C GLY A 201 13.32 -2.70 9.45
N THR A 202 13.75 -2.96 10.68
CA THR A 202 14.81 -3.90 11.02
C THR A 202 14.24 -5.06 11.84
N LEU A 203 14.67 -6.29 11.54
CA LEU A 203 14.33 -7.49 12.30
C LEU A 203 15.26 -7.69 13.49
N PRO A 204 14.80 -8.27 14.63
CA PRO A 204 15.64 -8.55 15.79
C PRO A 204 16.84 -9.44 15.49
N GLY A 205 16.69 -10.44 14.59
CA GLY A 205 17.73 -11.34 14.14
C GLY A 205 18.67 -10.76 13.08
N GLY A 206 18.47 -9.50 12.70
CA GLY A 206 19.11 -8.84 11.56
C GLY A 206 18.33 -9.09 10.26
N GLY A 207 18.49 -8.18 9.31
CA GLY A 207 17.72 -8.17 8.08
C GLY A 207 16.77 -6.97 8.04
N TYR A 208 15.98 -6.89 6.97
CA TYR A 208 15.24 -5.66 6.66
C TYR A 208 13.84 -5.97 6.13
N VAL A 209 12.91 -5.09 6.46
CA VAL A 209 11.53 -5.13 5.97
C VAL A 209 11.22 -3.82 5.26
N PHE A 210 10.58 -3.88 4.10
CA PHE A 210 10.05 -2.74 3.37
C PHE A 210 8.53 -2.83 3.31
N ALA A 211 7.82 -1.76 3.61
CA ALA A 211 6.36 -1.76 3.58
C ALA A 211 5.78 -0.39 3.22
N SER A 212 4.56 -0.39 2.69
CA SER A 212 3.81 0.85 2.45
C SER A 212 3.50 1.59 3.75
N GLU A 213 3.30 0.86 4.86
CA GLU A 213 2.95 1.43 6.16
C GLU A 213 3.68 0.72 7.31
N SER A 214 3.95 1.45 8.40
CA SER A 214 4.63 0.91 9.57
C SER A 214 3.83 -0.17 10.30
N CYS A 215 2.50 -0.17 10.23
CA CYS A 215 1.67 -1.23 10.78
C CYS A 215 1.96 -2.62 10.20
N ALA A 216 2.50 -2.69 8.97
CA ALA A 216 2.95 -3.95 8.38
C ALA A 216 4.32 -4.39 8.91
N LEU A 217 5.18 -3.44 9.32
CA LEU A 217 6.43 -3.75 10.04
C LEU A 217 6.10 -4.40 11.39
N ASP A 218 5.17 -3.81 12.15
CA ASP A 218 4.73 -4.35 13.44
C ASP A 218 4.18 -5.77 13.29
N ALA A 219 3.35 -6.01 12.27
CA ALA A 219 2.80 -7.32 11.96
C ALA A 219 3.85 -8.37 11.57
N ALA A 220 4.99 -7.92 11.03
CA ALA A 220 6.14 -8.76 10.69
C ALA A 220 7.19 -8.85 11.81
N GLY A 221 6.93 -8.27 13.00
CA GLY A 221 7.87 -8.26 14.12
C GLY A 221 9.10 -7.37 13.91
N ALA A 222 9.04 -6.42 12.98
CA ALA A 222 10.13 -5.50 12.69
C ALA A 222 9.94 -4.15 13.38
N THR A 223 11.05 -3.50 13.72
CA THR A 223 11.05 -2.13 14.27
C THR A 223 11.26 -1.11 13.16
N LEU A 224 10.44 -0.06 13.13
CA LEU A 224 10.58 1.04 12.18
C LEU A 224 11.98 1.69 12.31
N LEU A 225 12.72 1.73 11.21
CA LEU A 225 14.01 2.40 11.12
C LEU A 225 13.86 3.84 10.59
N ARG A 226 13.24 4.00 9.43
CA ARG A 226 12.96 5.27 8.75
C ARG A 226 12.07 5.07 7.53
N ASP A 227 11.59 6.15 6.97
CA ASP A 227 11.00 6.15 5.63
C ASP A 227 12.06 6.09 4.53
N VAL A 228 11.70 5.60 3.35
CA VAL A 228 12.49 5.73 2.11
C VAL A 228 12.32 7.16 1.61
N GLU A 229 13.43 7.84 1.35
CA GLU A 229 13.40 9.23 0.85
C GLU A 229 12.79 9.29 -0.56
N PRO A 230 12.11 10.40 -0.93
CA PRO A 230 11.71 10.62 -2.32
C PRO A 230 12.89 10.52 -3.29
N GLY A 231 12.78 9.64 -4.30
CA GLY A 231 13.83 9.37 -5.27
C GLY A 231 14.89 8.36 -4.84
N GLU A 232 14.79 7.79 -3.65
CA GLU A 232 15.77 6.83 -3.13
C GLU A 232 15.50 5.42 -3.65
N ILE A 233 16.60 4.70 -3.95
CA ILE A 233 16.66 3.26 -4.16
C ILE A 233 17.41 2.66 -2.97
N VAL A 234 16.74 1.85 -2.17
CA VAL A 234 17.33 1.16 -1.02
C VAL A 234 17.51 -0.32 -1.35
N ILE A 235 18.69 -0.85 -1.11
CA ILE A 235 19.07 -2.22 -1.46
C ILE A 235 19.52 -2.97 -0.21
N ALA A 236 18.81 -4.03 0.15
CA ALA A 236 19.26 -5.06 1.08
C ALA A 236 19.91 -6.18 0.26
N ASP A 237 21.23 -6.33 0.38
CA ASP A 237 22.01 -7.32 -0.37
C ASP A 237 22.22 -8.57 0.50
N THR A 238 21.70 -9.72 0.08
CA THR A 238 21.79 -10.95 0.87
C THR A 238 23.20 -11.52 0.96
N LYS A 239 24.09 -11.17 0.02
CA LYS A 239 25.48 -11.65 0.02
C LYS A 239 26.34 -10.94 1.06
N THR A 240 26.10 -9.64 1.26
CA THR A 240 26.86 -8.83 2.23
C THR A 240 26.09 -8.66 3.55
N GLY A 241 24.77 -8.78 3.51
CA GLY A 241 23.87 -8.45 4.63
C GLY A 241 23.75 -6.95 4.88
N GLU A 242 24.24 -6.12 3.97
CA GLU A 242 24.24 -4.65 4.11
C GLU A 242 23.01 -4.01 3.49
N LEU A 243 22.59 -2.91 4.09
CA LEU A 243 21.64 -1.97 3.54
C LEU A 243 22.37 -0.79 2.93
N ARG A 244 22.16 -0.51 1.65
CA ARG A 244 22.76 0.63 0.98
C ARG A 244 21.74 1.41 0.17
N SER A 245 22.01 2.69 -0.05
CA SER A 245 21.14 3.61 -0.76
C SER A 245 21.81 4.17 -2.01
N ILE A 246 21.01 4.42 -3.05
CA ILE A 246 21.36 5.19 -4.24
C ILE A 246 20.40 6.39 -4.24
N LYS A 247 20.96 7.60 -4.28
CA LYS A 247 20.21 8.86 -4.11
C LYS A 247 20.29 9.78 -5.34
N ASP A 248 20.58 9.23 -6.51
CA ASP A 248 20.76 10.00 -7.76
C ASP A 248 19.50 10.78 -8.18
N HIS A 249 18.32 10.35 -7.71
CA HIS A 249 17.02 10.96 -8.00
C HIS A 249 16.43 11.72 -6.80
N CYS A 250 17.16 11.81 -5.67
CA CYS A 250 16.75 12.53 -4.47
C CYS A 250 16.98 14.04 -4.59
N GLY A 251 16.43 14.78 -3.61
CA GLY A 251 16.70 16.22 -3.42
C GLY A 251 15.91 17.13 -4.35
N ARG A 252 14.81 16.66 -4.93
CA ARG A 252 13.87 17.51 -5.65
C ARG A 252 13.20 18.49 -4.68
N PRO A 253 13.06 19.77 -5.07
CA PRO A 253 12.39 20.76 -4.23
C PRO A 253 10.85 20.61 -4.21
N ASP A 254 10.30 19.85 -5.15
CA ASP A 254 8.86 19.67 -5.38
C ASP A 254 8.35 18.29 -4.89
N THR A 255 8.76 17.88 -3.68
CA THR A 255 8.19 16.69 -3.04
C THR A 255 6.72 16.92 -2.68
N GLN A 256 5.87 15.91 -2.92
CA GLN A 256 4.41 16.05 -2.85
C GLN A 256 3.77 14.75 -2.38
N MET A 257 3.89 14.44 -1.08
CA MET A 257 3.16 13.31 -0.54
C MET A 257 1.65 13.52 -0.65
N CYS A 258 0.93 12.49 -1.03
CA CYS A 258 -0.53 12.54 -1.14
C CYS A 258 -1.15 12.72 0.25
N VAL A 259 -1.86 13.82 0.47
CA VAL A 259 -2.51 14.12 1.76
C VAL A 259 -3.57 13.07 2.15
N PHE A 260 -4.16 12.37 1.19
CA PHE A 260 -5.12 11.29 1.45
C PHE A 260 -4.52 10.10 2.19
N GLU A 261 -3.21 9.94 2.17
CA GLU A 261 -2.56 8.95 3.04
C GLU A 261 -2.86 9.24 4.51
N PHE A 262 -2.83 10.51 4.94
CA PHE A 262 -3.22 10.89 6.30
C PHE A 262 -4.73 10.92 6.50
N ILE A 263 -5.51 11.40 5.53
CA ILE A 263 -6.95 11.57 5.69
C ILE A 263 -7.68 10.23 5.72
N TYR A 264 -7.33 9.31 4.78
CA TYR A 264 -8.16 8.13 4.55
C TYR A 264 -7.39 6.81 4.38
N PHE A 265 -6.32 6.78 3.53
CA PHE A 265 -5.75 5.50 3.10
C PHE A 265 -5.09 4.73 4.23
N SER A 266 -4.26 5.38 5.03
CA SER A 266 -3.42 4.72 6.03
C SER A 266 -4.18 4.39 7.31
N ARG A 267 -3.74 3.35 8.00
CA ARG A 267 -4.27 3.01 9.32
C ARG A 267 -3.85 4.04 10.35
N PRO A 268 -4.70 4.32 11.37
CA PRO A 268 -4.39 5.30 12.41
C PRO A 268 -3.12 5.00 13.21
N ASP A 269 -2.78 3.73 13.36
CA ASP A 269 -1.59 3.26 14.07
C ASP A 269 -0.30 3.34 13.25
N SER A 270 -0.37 3.77 11.99
CA SER A 270 0.80 3.96 11.15
C SER A 270 1.51 5.29 11.43
N ILE A 271 2.84 5.25 11.23
CA ILE A 271 3.74 6.42 11.22
C ILE A 271 4.21 6.62 9.80
N ILE A 272 4.03 7.83 9.27
CA ILE A 272 4.43 8.22 7.91
C ILE A 272 5.24 9.50 8.01
N GLU A 273 6.44 9.51 7.47
CA GLU A 273 7.37 10.65 7.51
C GLU A 273 7.54 11.25 8.93
N GLY A 274 7.66 10.36 9.91
CA GLY A 274 7.81 10.70 11.32
C GLY A 274 6.55 11.21 12.01
N SER A 275 5.41 11.24 11.32
CA SER A 275 4.13 11.71 11.86
C SER A 275 3.15 10.57 12.08
N SER A 276 2.51 10.53 13.26
CA SER A 276 1.42 9.60 13.55
C SER A 276 0.18 9.99 12.76
N VAL A 277 -0.40 9.04 12.03
CA VAL A 277 -1.65 9.23 11.28
C VAL A 277 -2.79 9.59 12.25
N HIS A 278 -2.88 8.93 13.40
CA HIS A 278 -3.84 9.23 14.45
C HIS A 278 -3.76 10.69 14.90
N GLU A 279 -2.56 11.17 15.29
CA GLU A 279 -2.39 12.54 15.76
C GLU A 279 -2.64 13.58 14.65
N ALA A 280 -2.27 13.28 13.40
CA ALA A 280 -2.56 14.15 12.26
C ALA A 280 -4.08 14.32 12.04
N ARG A 281 -4.84 13.23 12.11
CA ARG A 281 -6.32 13.28 12.01
C ARG A 281 -6.95 14.04 13.18
N LYS A 282 -6.48 13.82 14.41
CA LYS A 282 -6.93 14.60 15.57
C LYS A 282 -6.66 16.09 15.40
N GLN A 283 -5.47 16.43 14.92
CA GLN A 283 -5.12 17.84 14.70
C GLN A 283 -6.00 18.47 13.60
N ALA A 284 -6.31 17.75 12.53
CA ALA A 284 -7.26 18.19 11.50
C ALA A 284 -8.65 18.45 12.10
N GLY A 285 -9.13 17.58 12.98
CA GLY A 285 -10.40 17.76 13.70
C GLY A 285 -10.40 18.99 14.61
N ARG A 286 -9.29 19.29 15.29
CA ARG A 286 -9.17 20.53 16.11
C ARG A 286 -9.25 21.78 15.25
N PHE A 287 -8.52 21.85 14.14
CA PHE A 287 -8.59 22.99 13.22
C PHE A 287 -10.00 23.14 12.65
N PHE A 288 -10.66 22.04 12.33
CA PHE A 288 -12.03 22.08 11.82
C PHE A 288 -13.03 22.65 12.85
N ALA A 289 -12.84 22.35 14.14
CA ALA A 289 -13.65 22.92 15.21
C ALA A 289 -13.44 24.43 15.38
N GLN A 290 -12.19 24.90 15.19
CA GLN A 290 -11.86 26.34 15.25
C GLN A 290 -12.48 27.13 14.07
N GLU A 291 -12.41 26.56 12.86
CA GLU A 291 -12.91 27.21 11.64
C GLU A 291 -14.45 27.14 11.53
N HIS A 292 -15.04 26.08 12.05
CA HIS A 292 -16.50 25.80 11.93
C HIS A 292 -17.12 25.49 13.29
N PRO A 293 -17.19 26.47 14.22
CA PRO A 293 -17.82 26.27 15.51
C PRO A 293 -19.34 26.12 15.35
N VAL A 294 -19.90 25.11 16.00
CA VAL A 294 -21.35 24.85 16.01
C VAL A 294 -21.85 24.53 17.41
N GLU A 295 -23.12 24.80 17.69
CA GLU A 295 -23.78 24.36 18.90
C GLU A 295 -24.37 22.97 18.70
N ALA A 296 -23.90 21.99 19.45
CA ALA A 296 -24.38 20.62 19.41
C ALA A 296 -24.28 19.94 20.77
N ASP A 297 -24.93 18.80 20.92
CA ASP A 297 -24.99 18.04 22.17
C ASP A 297 -24.00 16.88 22.21
N VAL A 298 -23.52 16.44 21.03
CA VAL A 298 -22.55 15.34 20.90
C VAL A 298 -21.82 15.42 19.57
N VAL A 299 -20.52 15.07 19.60
CA VAL A 299 -19.69 14.83 18.40
C VAL A 299 -19.54 13.32 18.22
N ILE A 300 -19.77 12.83 17.00
CA ILE A 300 -19.55 11.43 16.63
C ILE A 300 -18.75 11.33 15.35
N GLY A 301 -17.94 10.29 15.21
CA GLY A 301 -17.18 10.00 13.99
C GLY A 301 -17.81 8.86 13.20
N VAL A 302 -17.70 8.93 11.87
CA VAL A 302 -18.02 7.81 11.00
C VAL A 302 -16.88 6.80 11.03
N PRO A 303 -17.13 5.55 11.41
CA PRO A 303 -16.09 4.53 11.46
C PRO A 303 -15.58 4.13 10.05
N ASP A 304 -14.26 3.97 9.83
CA ASP A 304 -13.18 4.05 10.83
C ASP A 304 -12.44 5.41 10.76
N SER A 305 -12.37 6.05 9.58
CA SER A 305 -11.55 7.21 9.26
C SER A 305 -11.95 8.50 9.97
N GLY A 306 -13.25 8.71 10.22
CA GLY A 306 -13.75 9.89 10.90
C GLY A 306 -13.58 9.90 12.43
N LEU A 307 -13.17 8.78 13.06
CA LEU A 307 -13.14 8.66 14.52
C LEU A 307 -12.11 9.58 15.17
N ASP A 308 -10.90 9.62 14.63
CA ASP A 308 -9.80 10.42 15.19
C ASP A 308 -10.06 11.92 15.03
N ALA A 309 -10.56 12.33 13.86
CA ALA A 309 -10.93 13.72 13.61
C ALA A 309 -12.10 14.17 14.50
N ALA A 310 -13.10 13.31 14.73
CA ALA A 310 -14.19 13.58 15.66
C ALA A 310 -13.69 13.76 17.10
N LEU A 311 -12.72 12.94 17.52
CA LEU A 311 -12.09 13.08 18.83
C LEU A 311 -11.35 14.44 18.96
N GLY A 312 -10.61 14.83 17.93
CA GLY A 312 -9.93 16.13 17.88
C GLY A 312 -10.93 17.31 17.91
N TYR A 313 -12.01 17.21 17.13
CA TYR A 313 -13.08 18.20 17.13
C TYR A 313 -13.74 18.34 18.51
N SER A 314 -14.05 17.22 19.18
CA SER A 314 -14.62 17.22 20.52
C SER A 314 -13.70 17.88 21.55
N GLN A 315 -12.40 17.56 21.52
CA GLN A 315 -11.41 18.12 22.44
C GLN A 315 -11.28 19.65 22.30
N GLU A 316 -11.36 20.17 21.11
CA GLU A 316 -11.22 21.61 20.83
C GLU A 316 -12.52 22.36 21.13
N SER A 317 -13.67 21.85 20.68
CA SER A 317 -14.97 22.50 20.82
C SER A 317 -15.56 22.40 22.24
N GLY A 318 -15.08 21.44 23.05
CA GLY A 318 -15.66 21.12 24.35
C GLY A 318 -17.00 20.36 24.28
N ILE A 319 -17.51 20.04 23.10
CA ILE A 319 -18.72 19.24 22.92
C ILE A 319 -18.37 17.78 23.19
N PRO A 320 -19.15 17.04 24.04
CA PRO A 320 -18.83 15.66 24.40
C PRO A 320 -18.68 14.72 23.18
N TYR A 321 -17.66 13.89 23.18
CA TYR A 321 -17.50 12.80 22.21
C TYR A 321 -18.43 11.63 22.56
N GLY A 322 -19.07 11.04 21.55
CA GLY A 322 -19.92 9.86 21.72
C GLY A 322 -19.68 8.83 20.60
N ILE A 323 -19.91 7.55 20.92
CA ILE A 323 -19.95 6.50 19.90
C ILE A 323 -21.36 6.50 19.31
N GLY A 324 -21.53 7.06 18.12
CA GLY A 324 -22.82 7.19 17.45
C GLY A 324 -23.15 6.04 16.50
N PHE A 325 -22.12 5.30 16.02
CA PHE A 325 -22.26 4.18 15.10
C PHE A 325 -21.55 2.93 15.59
N ILE A 326 -22.13 1.78 15.27
CA ILE A 326 -21.45 0.48 15.29
C ILE A 326 -21.25 0.01 13.86
N LYS A 327 -20.00 -0.31 13.53
CA LYS A 327 -19.63 -0.95 12.28
C LYS A 327 -19.68 -2.46 12.40
N ASN A 328 -20.38 -3.15 11.51
CA ASN A 328 -20.31 -4.59 11.39
C ASN A 328 -18.94 -4.97 10.80
N LYS A 329 -18.07 -5.56 11.63
CA LYS A 329 -16.69 -5.94 11.24
C LYS A 329 -16.62 -7.11 10.25
N TYR A 330 -17.71 -7.87 10.07
CA TYR A 330 -17.80 -8.99 9.14
C TYR A 330 -18.20 -8.59 7.72
N ILE A 331 -18.50 -7.31 7.48
CA ILE A 331 -18.88 -6.79 6.17
C ILE A 331 -17.76 -5.91 5.64
N GLY A 332 -17.20 -6.29 4.50
CA GLY A 332 -16.19 -5.53 3.78
C GLY A 332 -16.73 -4.20 3.21
N ARG A 333 -15.94 -3.51 2.41
CA ARG A 333 -16.28 -2.21 1.82
C ARG A 333 -17.43 -2.33 0.82
N THR A 334 -18.42 -1.45 0.92
CA THR A 334 -19.72 -1.55 0.24
C THR A 334 -19.86 -0.66 -0.99
N PHE A 335 -18.92 0.27 -1.24
CA PHE A 335 -19.03 1.26 -2.34
C PHE A 335 -18.79 0.69 -3.75
N ILE A 336 -18.40 -0.58 -3.87
CA ILE A 336 -18.06 -1.26 -5.13
C ILE A 336 -19.30 -1.89 -5.79
N GLN A 337 -20.49 -1.78 -5.19
CA GLN A 337 -21.70 -2.43 -5.68
C GLN A 337 -22.45 -1.57 -6.72
N GLY A 338 -22.93 -2.21 -7.79
CA GLY A 338 -23.36 -1.57 -9.02
C GLY A 338 -24.71 -0.82 -9.00
N SER A 339 -25.56 -0.99 -7.98
CA SER A 339 -26.85 -0.28 -7.90
C SER A 339 -27.02 0.50 -6.61
N GLN A 340 -27.76 1.63 -6.69
CA GLN A 340 -28.05 2.49 -5.52
C GLN A 340 -28.76 1.71 -4.40
N LYS A 341 -29.74 0.88 -4.74
CA LYS A 341 -30.49 0.06 -3.78
C LYS A 341 -29.61 -0.99 -3.07
N GLN A 342 -28.63 -1.55 -3.77
CA GLN A 342 -27.65 -2.47 -3.17
C GLN A 342 -26.72 -1.73 -2.23
N ARG A 343 -26.26 -0.52 -2.60
CA ARG A 343 -25.45 0.33 -1.75
C ARG A 343 -26.17 0.72 -0.46
N GLU A 344 -27.42 1.15 -0.53
CA GLU A 344 -28.25 1.50 0.64
C GLU A 344 -28.45 0.31 1.59
N ASN A 345 -28.77 -0.88 1.05
CA ASN A 345 -28.88 -2.08 1.86
C ASN A 345 -27.56 -2.47 2.53
N SER A 346 -26.46 -2.35 1.80
CA SER A 346 -25.13 -2.66 2.32
C SER A 346 -24.70 -1.68 3.42
N VAL A 347 -25.00 -0.38 3.27
CA VAL A 347 -24.75 0.62 4.33
C VAL A 347 -25.59 0.28 5.57
N ARG A 348 -26.87 -0.07 5.41
CA ARG A 348 -27.78 -0.45 6.51
C ARG A 348 -27.27 -1.62 7.33
N ILE A 349 -26.64 -2.61 6.66
CA ILE A 349 -26.08 -3.80 7.33
C ILE A 349 -24.73 -3.47 7.96
N LYS A 350 -23.96 -2.55 7.34
CA LYS A 350 -22.60 -2.20 7.75
C LYS A 350 -22.54 -1.25 8.93
N LEU A 351 -23.39 -0.23 8.93
CA LEU A 351 -23.42 0.83 9.95
C LEU A 351 -24.79 0.88 10.62
N ASN A 352 -24.80 0.78 11.94
CA ASN A 352 -26.01 0.94 12.73
C ASN A 352 -25.84 2.07 13.76
N ALA A 353 -26.82 2.98 13.80
CA ALA A 353 -26.81 4.10 14.74
C ALA A 353 -27.15 3.62 16.17
N ILE A 354 -26.43 4.14 17.15
CA ILE A 354 -26.71 3.91 18.56
C ILE A 354 -27.72 4.93 19.04
N SER A 355 -29.02 4.53 19.08
CA SER A 355 -30.12 5.42 19.40
C SER A 355 -29.96 6.14 20.73
N SER A 356 -29.42 5.50 21.77
CA SER A 356 -29.17 6.13 23.08
C SER A 356 -28.18 7.29 23.03
N THR A 357 -27.28 7.27 22.04
CA THR A 357 -26.29 8.33 21.87
C THR A 357 -26.84 9.51 21.05
N VAL A 358 -27.65 9.25 20.00
CA VAL A 358 -27.98 10.27 18.99
C VAL A 358 -29.45 10.73 19.01
N LYS A 359 -30.40 9.92 19.53
CA LYS A 359 -31.83 10.24 19.44
C LYS A 359 -32.18 11.51 20.21
N GLY A 360 -32.77 12.48 19.52
CA GLY A 360 -33.22 13.75 20.11
C GLY A 360 -32.08 14.73 20.41
N LYS A 361 -30.86 14.47 19.94
CA LYS A 361 -29.70 15.35 20.12
C LYS A 361 -29.33 16.06 18.81
N ARG A 362 -28.74 17.24 18.95
CA ARG A 362 -28.01 17.92 17.86
C ARG A 362 -26.63 17.24 17.76
N VAL A 363 -26.34 16.70 16.61
CA VAL A 363 -25.15 15.85 16.40
C VAL A 363 -24.19 16.52 15.42
N VAL A 364 -22.93 16.66 15.80
CA VAL A 364 -21.83 16.87 14.85
C VAL A 364 -21.39 15.51 14.35
N LEU A 365 -21.53 15.29 13.05
CA LEU A 365 -21.07 14.09 12.37
C LEU A 365 -19.80 14.42 11.60
N VAL A 366 -18.70 13.77 11.96
CA VAL A 366 -17.39 13.95 11.32
C VAL A 366 -17.07 12.73 10.44
N ASP A 367 -16.77 13.00 9.19
CA ASP A 367 -16.33 12.00 8.21
C ASP A 367 -15.06 12.50 7.48
N ASP A 368 -14.39 11.65 6.72
CA ASP A 368 -13.19 12.00 5.95
C ASP A 368 -13.51 12.72 4.63
N SER A 369 -14.68 12.51 4.09
CA SER A 369 -15.09 13.03 2.78
C SER A 369 -16.59 13.15 2.61
N ILE A 370 -17.01 14.04 1.71
CA ILE A 370 -18.40 14.16 1.28
C ILE A 370 -18.63 13.14 0.15
N VAL A 371 -19.48 12.15 0.40
CA VAL A 371 -19.86 11.12 -0.58
C VAL A 371 -21.22 11.47 -1.19
N ARG A 372 -21.35 11.38 -2.53
CA ARG A 372 -22.58 11.64 -3.28
C ARG A 372 -23.54 10.46 -3.25
#